data_e216a0a05b69cbd804bfbba337998729
#
_entry.id   e216a0a05b69cbd804bfbba337998729
#
_cell.length_a   1.000
_cell.length_b   1.000
_cell.length_c   1.000
_cell.angle_alpha   90.00
_cell.angle_beta   90.00
_cell.angle_gamma   90.00
#
_symmetry.space_group_name_H-M   'P 1'
#
loop_
_entity.id
_entity.type
_entity.pdbx_description
1 polymer ?
#
loop_
_entity_poly.entity_id
_entity_poly.type
_entity_poly.pdbx_seq_one_letter_code
_entity_poly.pdbx_strand_id
1 'polypeptide(L)'
;MNGEAFFSGNHVLALENLPADLISRIKVYDKRSEMEKFTGVRTVDENYVLDLQTKKELNGTLITSVAVGKGNKKKKEAELISNFFKADGENLSVIAKSGNRDITTENKKNRQDNIAVNFLKKFGETVHINGNIMYNNAINGINGTSYYEQYLMTGNRYRYATDNGYHTNRMISAMLSARWNIDKKTLLNISGSFNALKGINDDSNRQATYNADPKLDVTSPFNRDASEQIEDSIRVNDICMTSRSSSINRLYSIGADITRRLNAKGTSLGLTVQYSEERGNNKAFSLSSTTYYQLQNVKGNDSILYRNQYQESPNRNRTIKLGLILTQILRKNLRA
;
A
#
# COMPACT_ATOMS: atom_id res chain seq x y z
N MET A 1 4.98 9.31 -19.63
CA MET A 1 4.34 10.50 -20.16
C MET A 1 5.35 11.24 -21.01
N ASN A 2 4.98 11.65 -22.22
CA ASN A 2 5.93 12.19 -23.22
C ASN A 2 7.20 11.32 -23.41
N GLY A 3 7.03 9.99 -23.41
CA GLY A 3 8.09 8.98 -23.54
C GLY A 3 8.82 8.62 -22.26
N GLU A 4 8.60 9.33 -21.15
CA GLU A 4 9.29 9.11 -19.88
C GLU A 4 8.37 8.47 -18.82
N ALA A 5 8.96 7.84 -17.80
CA ALA A 5 8.21 7.27 -16.68
C ALA A 5 7.57 8.39 -15.84
N PHE A 6 6.31 8.18 -15.47
CA PHE A 6 5.54 9.09 -14.64
C PHE A 6 5.00 8.33 -13.43
N PHE A 7 5.16 8.89 -12.23
CA PHE A 7 4.89 8.23 -10.95
C PHE A 7 5.48 6.81 -10.85
N SER A 8 6.68 6.62 -11.41
CA SER A 8 7.41 5.34 -11.40
C SER A 8 6.58 4.14 -11.89
N GLY A 9 5.66 4.38 -12.85
CA GLY A 9 4.79 3.35 -13.42
C GLY A 9 3.52 3.06 -12.61
N ASN A 10 3.22 3.83 -11.57
CA ASN A 10 1.93 3.75 -10.91
C ASN A 10 0.84 4.38 -11.79
N HIS A 11 0.23 3.56 -12.64
CA HIS A 11 -0.75 4.03 -13.64
C HIS A 11 -2.06 4.50 -13.00
N VAL A 12 -2.47 3.93 -11.88
CA VAL A 12 -3.69 4.33 -11.17
C VAL A 12 -3.54 5.78 -10.70
N LEU A 13 -2.45 6.07 -9.98
CA LEU A 13 -2.18 7.42 -9.51
C LEU A 13 -2.02 8.42 -10.66
N ALA A 14 -1.38 8.01 -11.77
CA ALA A 14 -1.21 8.86 -12.93
C ALA A 14 -2.55 9.16 -13.62
N LEU A 15 -3.39 8.14 -13.88
CA LEU A 15 -4.64 8.29 -14.61
C LEU A 15 -5.71 9.02 -13.81
N GLU A 16 -5.82 8.77 -12.52
CA GLU A 16 -6.81 9.42 -11.65
C GLU A 16 -6.53 10.91 -11.41
N ASN A 17 -5.28 11.36 -11.61
CA ASN A 17 -4.87 12.71 -11.26
C ASN A 17 -4.39 13.56 -12.46
N LEU A 18 -4.56 13.04 -13.68
CA LEU A 18 -4.30 13.79 -14.91
C LEU A 18 -5.64 14.16 -15.57
N PRO A 19 -5.99 15.45 -15.66
CA PRO A 19 -7.14 15.89 -16.40
C PRO A 19 -7.03 15.46 -17.88
N ALA A 20 -8.11 14.89 -18.43
CA ALA A 20 -8.11 14.36 -19.80
C ALA A 20 -7.86 15.45 -20.86
N ASP A 21 -8.24 16.67 -20.58
CA ASP A 21 -8.04 17.84 -21.45
C ASP A 21 -6.58 18.26 -21.60
N LEU A 22 -5.67 17.78 -20.74
CA LEU A 22 -4.22 17.97 -20.89
C LEU A 22 -3.60 17.06 -21.96
N ILE A 23 -4.30 15.98 -22.31
CA ILE A 23 -3.76 14.93 -23.17
C ILE A 23 -4.16 15.20 -24.62
N SER A 24 -3.16 15.21 -25.50
CA SER A 24 -3.36 15.35 -26.95
C SER A 24 -3.48 14.00 -27.65
N ARG A 25 -2.76 13.00 -27.15
CA ARG A 25 -2.68 11.66 -27.77
C ARG A 25 -2.28 10.60 -26.74
N ILE A 26 -2.82 9.40 -26.93
CA ILE A 26 -2.43 8.20 -26.22
C ILE A 26 -1.73 7.27 -27.20
N LYS A 27 -0.54 6.76 -26.83
CA LYS A 27 0.20 5.76 -27.60
C LYS A 27 0.37 4.51 -26.75
N VAL A 28 0.15 3.36 -27.36
CA VAL A 28 0.49 2.05 -26.77
C VAL A 28 1.56 1.43 -27.65
N TYR A 29 2.69 1.09 -27.06
CA TYR A 29 3.78 0.46 -27.80
C TYR A 29 4.66 -0.37 -26.86
N ASP A 30 5.38 -1.32 -27.43
CA ASP A 30 6.40 -2.08 -26.74
C ASP A 30 7.64 -1.19 -26.51
N LYS A 31 7.85 -0.80 -25.24
CA LYS A 31 8.95 0.09 -24.86
C LYS A 31 10.21 -0.72 -24.61
N ARG A 32 11.21 -0.52 -25.46
CA ARG A 32 12.54 -1.06 -25.20
C ARG A 32 13.11 -0.48 -23.90
N SER A 33 13.70 -1.34 -23.09
CA SER A 33 14.43 -0.91 -21.91
C SER A 33 15.61 0.00 -22.31
N GLU A 34 16.10 0.81 -21.41
CA GLU A 34 17.24 1.69 -21.69
C GLU A 34 18.50 0.87 -22.00
N MET A 35 18.64 -0.31 -21.39
CA MET A 35 19.68 -1.27 -21.68
C MET A 35 19.60 -1.78 -23.13
N GLU A 36 18.39 -2.17 -23.59
CA GLU A 36 18.16 -2.62 -24.97
C GLU A 36 18.44 -1.52 -25.99
N LYS A 37 18.02 -0.30 -25.71
CA LYS A 37 18.33 0.86 -26.56
C LYS A 37 19.84 1.10 -26.63
N PHE A 38 20.52 0.97 -25.50
CA PHE A 38 21.94 1.20 -25.39
C PHE A 38 22.77 0.09 -26.03
N THR A 39 22.44 -1.18 -25.77
CA THR A 39 23.18 -2.34 -26.31
C THR A 39 22.77 -2.72 -27.73
N GLY A 40 21.55 -2.36 -28.15
CA GLY A 40 20.94 -2.79 -29.40
C GLY A 40 20.47 -4.24 -29.41
N VAL A 41 20.53 -4.92 -28.27
CA VAL A 41 20.08 -6.31 -28.08
C VAL A 41 18.69 -6.30 -27.46
N ARG A 42 17.73 -6.99 -28.07
CA ARG A 42 16.37 -7.10 -27.56
C ARG A 42 16.26 -8.29 -26.60
N THR A 43 15.65 -8.06 -25.44
CA THR A 43 15.26 -9.12 -24.51
C THR A 43 13.92 -9.71 -24.96
N VAL A 44 13.61 -10.93 -24.46
CA VAL A 44 12.38 -11.62 -24.86
C VAL A 44 11.13 -11.01 -24.20
N ASP A 45 11.30 -10.22 -23.14
CA ASP A 45 10.20 -9.61 -22.40
C ASP A 45 9.59 -8.43 -23.16
N GLU A 46 8.32 -8.56 -23.53
CA GLU A 46 7.54 -7.47 -24.13
C GLU A 46 6.97 -6.57 -23.03
N ASN A 47 7.39 -5.30 -23.04
CA ASN A 47 6.96 -4.29 -22.07
C ASN A 47 6.05 -3.26 -22.73
N TYR A 48 4.75 -3.56 -22.82
CA TYR A 48 3.78 -2.60 -23.33
C TYR A 48 3.61 -1.44 -22.35
N VAL A 49 3.76 -0.22 -22.85
CA VAL A 49 3.57 1.03 -22.11
C VAL A 49 2.48 1.87 -22.73
N LEU A 50 1.68 2.47 -21.84
CA LEU A 50 0.75 3.52 -22.19
C LEU A 50 1.47 4.86 -22.06
N ASP A 51 1.75 5.54 -23.18
CA ASP A 51 2.38 6.86 -23.20
C ASP A 51 1.34 7.94 -23.47
N LEU A 52 1.12 8.79 -22.49
CA LEU A 52 0.25 9.94 -22.55
C LEU A 52 1.06 11.15 -23.04
N GLN A 53 0.68 11.71 -24.16
CA GLN A 53 1.34 12.90 -24.72
C GLN A 53 0.53 14.15 -24.39
N THR A 54 1.18 15.14 -23.77
CA THR A 54 0.56 16.42 -23.45
C THR A 54 0.39 17.30 -24.69
N LYS A 55 -0.60 18.20 -24.64
CA LYS A 55 -0.77 19.24 -25.66
C LYS A 55 0.46 20.15 -25.71
N LYS A 56 0.86 20.57 -26.91
CA LYS A 56 2.04 21.42 -27.11
C LYS A 56 1.92 22.81 -26.49
N GLU A 57 0.70 23.33 -26.44
CA GLU A 57 0.38 24.63 -25.85
C GLU A 57 0.67 24.67 -24.33
N LEU A 58 0.71 23.51 -23.69
CA LEU A 58 0.96 23.37 -22.24
C LEU A 58 2.45 23.24 -21.89
N ASN A 59 3.33 23.37 -22.89
CA ASN A 59 4.78 23.29 -22.65
C ASN A 59 5.26 24.42 -21.74
N GLY A 60 5.85 24.06 -20.59
CA GLY A 60 6.34 25.02 -19.59
C GLY A 60 5.24 25.69 -18.77
N THR A 61 4.00 25.18 -18.82
CA THR A 61 2.86 25.73 -18.08
C THR A 61 2.65 24.98 -16.76
N LEU A 62 2.39 25.72 -15.70
CA LEU A 62 1.94 25.17 -14.43
C LEU A 62 0.40 25.14 -14.41
N ILE A 63 -0.17 23.97 -14.18
CA ILE A 63 -1.61 23.75 -14.12
C ILE A 63 -1.96 23.28 -12.72
N THR A 64 -2.81 24.04 -12.03
CA THR A 64 -3.18 23.74 -10.65
C THR A 64 -4.70 23.68 -10.52
N SER A 65 -5.20 22.63 -9.88
CA SER A 65 -6.58 22.44 -9.50
C SER A 65 -6.68 22.34 -7.98
N VAL A 66 -7.66 23.05 -7.40
CA VAL A 66 -7.97 23.00 -5.97
C VAL A 66 -9.46 22.72 -5.84
N ALA A 67 -9.80 21.72 -5.04
CA ALA A 67 -11.19 21.41 -4.72
C ALA A 67 -11.36 21.25 -3.21
N VAL A 68 -12.46 21.79 -2.67
CA VAL A 68 -12.86 21.62 -1.27
C VAL A 68 -14.33 21.27 -1.24
N GLY A 69 -14.68 20.21 -0.55
CA GLY A 69 -16.04 19.71 -0.46
C GLY A 69 -16.47 19.44 0.98
N LYS A 70 -17.75 19.72 1.27
CA LYS A 70 -18.44 19.33 2.50
C LYS A 70 -19.78 18.72 2.13
N GLY A 71 -20.04 17.50 2.58
CA GLY A 71 -21.27 16.76 2.34
C GLY A 71 -22.05 16.48 3.62
N ASN A 72 -23.18 15.78 3.44
CA ASN A 72 -24.00 15.25 4.54
C ASN A 72 -23.18 14.20 5.33
N LYS A 73 -23.71 13.73 6.48
CA LYS A 73 -23.11 12.68 7.29
C LYS A 73 -21.64 12.94 7.65
N LYS A 74 -21.27 14.22 7.83
CA LYS A 74 -19.90 14.69 8.16
C LYS A 74 -18.84 14.37 7.09
N LYS A 75 -19.24 14.15 5.85
CA LYS A 75 -18.32 14.01 4.73
C LYS A 75 -17.59 15.32 4.46
N LYS A 76 -16.31 15.22 4.16
CA LYS A 76 -15.44 16.35 3.80
C LYS A 76 -14.30 15.88 2.91
N GLU A 77 -13.80 16.79 2.10
CA GLU A 77 -12.72 16.55 1.15
C GLU A 77 -11.96 17.84 0.91
N ALA A 78 -10.66 17.70 0.73
CA ALA A 78 -9.78 18.74 0.20
C ALA A 78 -8.80 18.09 -0.77
N GLU A 79 -8.63 18.68 -1.94
CA GLU A 79 -7.75 18.20 -2.99
C GLU A 79 -6.95 19.35 -3.58
N LEU A 80 -5.66 19.12 -3.81
CA LEU A 80 -4.74 19.96 -4.56
C LEU A 80 -4.02 19.09 -5.56
N ILE A 81 -4.10 19.42 -6.85
CA ILE A 81 -3.33 18.80 -7.92
C ILE A 81 -2.60 19.92 -8.65
N SER A 82 -1.29 19.83 -8.74
CA SER A 82 -0.46 20.80 -9.45
C SER A 82 0.52 20.07 -10.34
N ASN A 83 0.49 20.39 -11.63
CA ASN A 83 1.29 19.72 -12.65
C ASN A 83 2.04 20.76 -13.50
N PHE A 84 3.32 20.52 -13.69
CA PHE A 84 4.20 21.26 -14.58
C PHE A 84 4.82 20.28 -15.59
N PHE A 85 4.66 20.53 -16.88
CA PHE A 85 5.17 19.66 -17.92
C PHE A 85 5.95 20.46 -18.98
N LYS A 86 7.03 19.86 -19.47
CA LYS A 86 7.74 20.31 -20.65
C LYS A 86 7.67 19.31 -21.80
N ALA A 87 7.78 19.79 -23.01
CA ALA A 87 7.72 18.97 -24.22
C ALA A 87 8.84 17.90 -24.30
N ASP A 88 9.99 18.17 -23.69
CA ASP A 88 11.11 17.25 -23.58
C ASP A 88 10.89 16.11 -22.55
N GLY A 89 9.74 16.12 -21.84
CA GLY A 89 9.36 15.14 -20.83
C GLY A 89 9.71 15.53 -19.40
N GLU A 90 10.46 16.64 -19.18
CA GLU A 90 10.63 17.15 -17.80
C GLU A 90 9.28 17.42 -17.17
N ASN A 91 9.10 17.04 -15.91
CA ASN A 91 7.84 17.23 -15.20
C ASN A 91 8.05 17.41 -13.69
N LEU A 92 7.10 18.08 -13.09
CA LEU A 92 6.91 18.13 -11.65
C LEU A 92 5.41 18.02 -11.36
N SER A 93 5.01 17.06 -10.54
CA SER A 93 3.61 16.88 -10.15
C SER A 93 3.52 16.79 -8.65
N VAL A 94 2.58 17.53 -8.08
CA VAL A 94 2.25 17.51 -6.65
C VAL A 94 0.76 17.21 -6.52
N ILE A 95 0.44 16.19 -5.75
CA ILE A 95 -0.91 15.76 -5.45
C ILE A 95 -1.05 15.73 -3.94
N ALA A 96 -2.09 16.37 -3.41
CA ALA A 96 -2.44 16.29 -2.00
C ALA A 96 -3.96 16.13 -1.88
N LYS A 97 -4.40 15.02 -1.29
CA LYS A 97 -5.80 14.71 -1.04
C LYS A 97 -6.00 14.37 0.42
N SER A 98 -7.05 14.89 1.03
CA SER A 98 -7.42 14.58 2.41
C SER A 98 -8.94 14.56 2.54
N GLY A 99 -9.48 13.53 3.15
CA GLY A 99 -10.92 13.46 3.36
C GLY A 99 -11.43 12.11 3.82
N ASN A 100 -12.75 12.00 3.84
CA ASN A 100 -13.49 10.79 4.12
C ASN A 100 -14.64 10.56 3.14
N ARG A 101 -14.60 11.20 1.97
CA ARG A 101 -15.67 11.15 0.96
C ARG A 101 -15.96 9.73 0.50
N ASP A 102 -14.92 9.00 0.11
CA ASP A 102 -15.03 7.68 -0.51
C ASP A 102 -15.15 6.53 0.50
N ILE A 103 -15.17 6.85 1.80
CA ILE A 103 -15.28 5.87 2.86
C ILE A 103 -16.75 5.59 3.13
N THR A 104 -17.20 4.37 2.86
CA THR A 104 -18.61 3.96 2.96
C THR A 104 -19.12 3.77 4.38
N THR A 105 -18.23 3.42 5.31
CA THR A 105 -18.59 3.22 6.71
C THR A 105 -18.84 4.54 7.45
N GLU A 106 -19.93 4.64 8.19
CA GLU A 106 -20.33 5.87 8.91
C GLU A 106 -19.48 6.18 10.17
N ASN A 107 -18.34 5.53 10.33
CA ASN A 107 -17.51 5.76 11.50
C ASN A 107 -16.87 7.15 11.47
N LYS A 108 -17.04 7.93 12.53
CA LYS A 108 -16.60 9.33 12.66
C LYS A 108 -15.09 9.57 12.49
N LYS A 109 -14.28 8.52 12.66
CA LYS A 109 -12.80 8.62 12.59
C LYS A 109 -12.22 8.21 11.24
N ASN A 110 -13.06 7.77 10.30
CA ASN A 110 -12.58 7.37 8.99
C ASN A 110 -11.96 8.56 8.27
N ARG A 111 -10.73 8.39 7.79
CA ARG A 111 -9.97 9.42 7.10
C ARG A 111 -8.95 8.79 6.17
N GLN A 112 -8.77 9.39 5.01
CA GLN A 112 -7.70 9.07 4.09
C GLN A 112 -6.96 10.34 3.70
N ASP A 113 -5.64 10.31 3.82
CA ASP A 113 -4.73 11.37 3.38
C ASP A 113 -3.74 10.78 2.40
N ASN A 114 -3.52 11.46 1.28
CA ASN A 114 -2.57 11.08 0.26
C ASN A 114 -1.78 12.33 -0.15
N ILE A 115 -0.46 12.24 -0.12
CA ILE A 115 0.44 13.26 -0.65
C ILE A 115 1.42 12.55 -1.57
N ALA A 116 1.53 13.01 -2.81
CA ALA A 116 2.49 12.48 -3.77
C ALA A 116 3.20 13.61 -4.49
N VAL A 117 4.49 13.47 -4.63
CA VAL A 117 5.34 14.34 -5.44
C VAL A 117 6.09 13.49 -6.43
N ASN A 118 6.06 13.85 -7.70
CA ASN A 118 6.82 13.21 -8.75
C ASN A 118 7.60 14.25 -9.55
N PHE A 119 8.82 13.95 -9.91
CA PHE A 119 9.61 14.82 -10.79
C PHE A 119 10.49 14.03 -11.74
N LEU A 120 10.73 14.61 -12.87
CA LEU A 120 11.78 14.24 -13.82
C LEU A 120 12.52 15.51 -14.23
N LYS A 121 13.85 15.49 -14.07
CA LYS A 121 14.74 16.57 -14.48
C LYS A 121 15.82 16.01 -15.41
N LYS A 122 16.09 16.73 -16.50
CA LYS A 122 17.15 16.43 -17.46
C LYS A 122 18.25 17.48 -17.37
N PHE A 123 19.48 17.04 -17.35
CA PHE A 123 20.68 17.87 -17.42
C PHE A 123 21.38 17.57 -18.76
N GLY A 124 20.98 18.32 -19.77
CA GLY A 124 21.34 18.03 -21.16
C GLY A 124 20.80 16.66 -21.62
N GLU A 125 21.52 16.02 -22.51
CA GLU A 125 21.19 14.67 -23.01
C GLU A 125 21.87 13.55 -22.21
N THR A 126 22.72 13.91 -21.26
CA THR A 126 23.60 12.96 -20.57
C THR A 126 23.07 12.46 -19.24
N VAL A 127 22.41 13.32 -18.45
CA VAL A 127 21.93 12.95 -17.11
C VAL A 127 20.43 13.18 -16.97
N HIS A 128 19.73 12.14 -16.61
CA HIS A 128 18.30 12.19 -16.27
C HIS A 128 18.11 11.72 -14.85
N ILE A 129 17.43 12.53 -14.04
CA ILE A 129 17.09 12.20 -12.65
C ILE A 129 15.59 12.22 -12.51
N ASN A 130 15.02 11.14 -12.02
CA ASN A 130 13.61 11.06 -11.69
C ASN A 130 13.42 10.59 -10.25
N GLY A 131 12.33 10.99 -9.65
CA GLY A 131 11.99 10.55 -8.32
C GLY A 131 10.53 10.76 -8.00
N ASN A 132 10.07 10.01 -7.02
CA ASN A 132 8.78 10.21 -6.43
C ASN A 132 8.85 10.03 -4.91
N ILE A 133 7.98 10.74 -4.21
CA ILE A 133 7.74 10.58 -2.78
C ILE A 133 6.24 10.46 -2.60
N MET A 134 5.80 9.47 -1.85
CA MET A 134 4.39 9.24 -1.52
C MET A 134 4.22 9.09 -0.01
N TYR A 135 3.22 9.75 0.53
CA TYR A 135 2.72 9.54 1.87
C TYR A 135 1.24 9.20 1.82
N ASN A 136 0.88 8.07 2.43
CA ASN A 136 -0.51 7.66 2.61
C ASN A 136 -0.78 7.46 4.09
N ASN A 137 -1.91 7.96 4.57
CA ASN A 137 -2.44 7.68 5.89
C ASN A 137 -3.90 7.32 5.75
N ALA A 138 -4.27 6.13 6.19
CA ALA A 138 -5.65 5.65 6.19
C ALA A 138 -6.04 5.28 7.61
N ILE A 139 -7.15 5.83 8.10
CA ILE A 139 -7.79 5.47 9.36
C ILE A 139 -9.16 4.90 9.03
N ASN A 140 -9.36 3.63 9.37
CA ASN A 140 -10.60 2.90 9.15
C ASN A 140 -11.18 2.45 10.48
N GLY A 141 -12.40 2.85 10.78
CA GLY A 141 -13.15 2.34 11.90
C GLY A 141 -13.80 1.01 11.55
N ILE A 142 -13.75 0.09 12.46
CA ILE A 142 -14.48 -1.17 12.39
C ILE A 142 -15.64 -1.07 13.37
N ASN A 143 -16.82 -1.43 12.92
CA ASN A 143 -18.00 -1.58 13.74
C ASN A 143 -18.87 -2.64 13.06
N GLY A 144 -18.98 -3.78 13.68
CA GLY A 144 -19.70 -4.92 13.14
C GLY A 144 -20.43 -5.69 14.22
N THR A 145 -21.53 -6.29 13.84
CA THR A 145 -22.26 -7.26 14.64
C THR A 145 -22.42 -8.52 13.83
N SER A 146 -22.38 -9.66 14.47
CA SER A 146 -22.59 -10.94 13.82
C SER A 146 -23.41 -11.88 14.72
N TYR A 147 -24.19 -12.71 14.06
CA TYR A 147 -24.99 -13.77 14.66
C TYR A 147 -24.69 -15.07 13.92
N TYR A 148 -24.47 -16.14 14.70
CA TYR A 148 -24.26 -17.49 14.20
C TYR A 148 -25.14 -18.45 14.96
N GLU A 149 -25.81 -19.33 14.24
CA GLU A 149 -26.45 -20.51 14.77
C GLU A 149 -25.66 -21.75 14.35
N GLN A 150 -25.26 -22.55 15.31
CA GLN A 150 -24.52 -23.78 15.10
C GLN A 150 -25.36 -24.97 15.50
N TYR A 151 -25.62 -25.83 14.54
CA TYR A 151 -26.40 -27.06 14.76
C TYR A 151 -25.47 -28.19 15.19
N LEU A 152 -25.62 -28.63 16.44
CA LEU A 152 -24.83 -29.72 17.02
C LEU A 152 -25.75 -30.87 17.44
N MET A 153 -25.22 -32.09 17.42
CA MET A 153 -25.95 -33.27 17.89
C MET A 153 -26.37 -33.14 19.37
N THR A 154 -25.67 -32.36 20.17
CA THR A 154 -25.91 -32.10 21.59
C THR A 154 -26.83 -30.91 21.86
N GLY A 155 -27.43 -30.33 20.82
CA GLY A 155 -28.26 -29.13 20.88
C GLY A 155 -27.58 -27.91 20.21
N ASN A 156 -28.41 -27.00 19.74
CA ASN A 156 -27.94 -25.82 19.03
C ASN A 156 -27.13 -24.87 19.90
N ARG A 157 -26.26 -24.08 19.29
CA ARG A 157 -25.54 -22.97 19.91
C ARG A 157 -25.84 -21.70 19.16
N TYR A 158 -26.11 -20.65 19.89
CA TYR A 158 -26.43 -19.32 19.39
C TYR A 158 -25.32 -18.37 19.81
N ARG A 159 -24.64 -17.74 18.85
CA ARG A 159 -23.53 -16.85 19.14
C ARG A 159 -23.83 -15.47 18.60
N TYR A 160 -23.68 -14.47 19.44
CA TYR A 160 -23.71 -13.07 19.09
C TYR A 160 -22.33 -12.46 19.32
N ALA A 161 -21.88 -11.61 18.41
CA ALA A 161 -20.62 -10.90 18.58
C ALA A 161 -20.71 -9.46 18.09
N THR A 162 -19.92 -8.59 18.70
CA THR A 162 -19.68 -7.21 18.25
C THR A 162 -18.19 -6.98 18.16
N ASP A 163 -17.79 -6.37 17.04
CA ASP A 163 -16.42 -5.97 16.76
C ASP A 163 -16.38 -4.45 16.62
N ASN A 164 -15.53 -3.80 17.41
CA ASN A 164 -15.30 -2.37 17.33
C ASN A 164 -13.81 -2.10 17.33
N GLY A 165 -13.38 -1.15 16.53
CA GLY A 165 -11.95 -0.84 16.48
C GLY A 165 -11.58 0.25 15.50
N TYR A 166 -10.27 0.49 15.44
CA TYR A 166 -9.66 1.42 14.50
C TYR A 166 -8.37 0.83 13.94
N HIS A 167 -8.30 0.77 12.63
CA HIS A 167 -7.08 0.41 11.92
C HIS A 167 -6.47 1.65 11.29
N THR A 168 -5.24 1.96 11.66
CA THR A 168 -4.46 3.05 11.07
C THR A 168 -3.30 2.47 10.29
N ASN A 169 -3.23 2.79 9.00
CA ASN A 169 -2.12 2.44 8.13
C ASN A 169 -1.45 3.71 7.61
N ARG A 170 -0.15 3.85 7.87
CA ARG A 170 0.69 4.93 7.39
C ARG A 170 1.79 4.37 6.53
N MET A 171 1.93 4.88 5.33
CA MET A 171 2.96 4.49 4.39
C MET A 171 3.72 5.71 3.90
N ILE A 172 5.04 5.62 3.92
CA ILE A 172 5.93 6.54 3.21
C ILE A 172 6.69 5.70 2.20
N SER A 173 6.68 6.12 0.95
CA SER A 173 7.45 5.53 -0.13
C SER A 173 8.24 6.63 -0.83
N ALA A 174 9.51 6.41 -1.05
CA ALA A 174 10.37 7.30 -1.83
C ALA A 174 11.20 6.48 -2.80
N MET A 175 11.33 6.96 -4.02
CA MET A 175 12.21 6.40 -5.04
C MET A 175 12.98 7.54 -5.70
N LEU A 176 14.25 7.31 -5.94
CA LEU A 176 15.12 8.19 -6.73
C LEU A 176 15.90 7.32 -7.71
N SER A 177 15.94 7.71 -8.97
CA SER A 177 16.81 7.09 -9.94
C SER A 177 17.52 8.13 -10.82
N ALA A 178 18.75 7.84 -11.14
CA ALA A 178 19.59 8.64 -12.02
C ALA A 178 20.14 7.76 -13.14
N ARG A 179 19.97 8.22 -14.36
CA ARG A 179 20.59 7.66 -15.55
C ARG A 179 21.65 8.63 -16.04
N TRP A 180 22.86 8.15 -16.22
CA TRP A 180 23.99 8.93 -16.69
C TRP A 180 24.67 8.24 -17.86
N ASN A 181 24.59 8.86 -19.04
CA ASN A 181 25.41 8.51 -20.19
C ASN A 181 26.79 9.14 -20.00
N ILE A 182 27.72 8.43 -19.34
CA ILE A 182 29.08 8.93 -19.06
C ILE A 182 29.80 9.27 -20.34
N ASP A 183 29.68 8.40 -21.32
CA ASP A 183 30.12 8.57 -22.68
C ASP A 183 29.24 7.81 -23.69
N LYS A 184 29.53 7.85 -24.99
CA LYS A 184 28.77 7.15 -26.05
C LYS A 184 28.76 5.61 -25.87
N LYS A 185 29.60 5.05 -25.02
CA LYS A 185 29.80 3.62 -24.81
C LYS A 185 29.49 3.17 -23.38
N THR A 186 29.26 4.09 -22.43
CA THR A 186 29.11 3.77 -21.01
C THR A 186 27.87 4.40 -20.47
N LEU A 187 26.95 3.56 -19.98
CA LEU A 187 25.72 3.93 -19.31
C LEU A 187 25.80 3.52 -17.84
N LEU A 188 25.48 4.43 -16.93
CA LEU A 188 25.33 4.17 -15.49
C LEU A 188 23.90 4.48 -15.07
N ASN A 189 23.26 3.52 -14.44
CA ASN A 189 21.98 3.71 -13.75
C ASN A 189 22.21 3.53 -12.25
N ILE A 190 21.72 4.47 -11.44
CA ILE A 190 21.71 4.40 -9.99
C ILE A 190 20.27 4.51 -9.54
N SER A 191 19.85 3.66 -8.64
CA SER A 191 18.51 3.73 -8.06
C SER A 191 18.55 3.53 -6.55
N GLY A 192 17.70 4.26 -5.85
CA GLY A 192 17.48 4.11 -4.43
C GLY A 192 15.99 4.11 -4.13
N SER A 193 15.56 3.28 -3.20
CA SER A 193 14.19 3.29 -2.72
C SER A 193 14.13 3.14 -1.21
N PHE A 194 13.13 3.77 -0.63
CA PHE A 194 12.77 3.67 0.77
C PHE A 194 11.27 3.46 0.89
N ASN A 195 10.86 2.44 1.64
CA ASN A 195 9.47 2.21 1.98
C ASN A 195 9.37 2.00 3.49
N ALA A 196 8.46 2.70 4.13
CA ALA A 196 8.12 2.52 5.53
C ALA A 196 6.61 2.36 5.68
N LEU A 197 6.19 1.25 6.28
CA LEU A 197 4.80 0.97 6.61
C LEU A 197 4.68 0.88 8.13
N LYS A 198 3.72 1.64 8.68
CA LYS A 198 3.32 1.55 10.09
C LYS A 198 1.83 1.24 10.17
N GLY A 199 1.49 0.08 10.73
CA GLY A 199 0.14 -0.33 11.07
C GLY A 199 -0.10 -0.19 12.56
N ILE A 200 -1.29 0.28 12.97
CA ILE A 200 -1.77 0.25 14.35
C ILE A 200 -3.21 -0.23 14.29
N ASN A 201 -3.52 -1.30 15.02
CA ASN A 201 -4.87 -1.80 15.17
C ASN A 201 -5.22 -1.76 16.64
N ASP A 202 -6.34 -1.14 16.95
CA ASP A 202 -6.97 -1.14 18.28
C ASP A 202 -8.34 -1.78 18.13
N ASP A 203 -8.52 -2.98 18.66
CA ASP A 203 -9.72 -3.79 18.48
C ASP A 203 -10.34 -4.15 19.83
N SER A 204 -11.66 -4.15 19.88
CA SER A 204 -12.47 -4.62 20.98
C SER A 204 -13.55 -5.55 20.43
N ASN A 205 -13.55 -6.78 20.90
CA ASN A 205 -14.54 -7.80 20.58
C ASN A 205 -15.29 -8.21 21.83
N ARG A 206 -16.59 -8.33 21.73
CA ARG A 206 -17.44 -8.99 22.72
C ARG A 206 -18.24 -10.09 22.03
N GLN A 207 -18.25 -11.27 22.63
CA GLN A 207 -18.96 -12.42 22.11
C GLN A 207 -19.65 -13.14 23.24
N ALA A 208 -20.92 -13.50 23.06
CA ALA A 208 -21.67 -14.36 23.97
C ALA A 208 -22.23 -15.57 23.24
N THR A 209 -22.18 -16.71 23.89
CA THR A 209 -22.72 -17.98 23.38
C THR A 209 -23.82 -18.49 24.33
N TYR A 210 -24.91 -18.96 23.73
CA TYR A 210 -26.09 -19.48 24.41
C TYR A 210 -26.43 -20.90 23.96
N ASN A 211 -27.04 -21.71 24.78
CA ASN A 211 -27.54 -23.05 24.44
C ASN A 211 -29.02 -23.08 24.00
N ALA A 212 -29.73 -21.96 24.15
CA ALA A 212 -31.04 -21.69 23.55
C ALA A 212 -31.06 -20.30 22.95
N ASP A 213 -31.95 -20.03 22.01
CA ASP A 213 -32.03 -18.73 21.35
C ASP A 213 -32.48 -17.63 22.31
N PRO A 214 -31.63 -16.65 22.69
CA PRO A 214 -31.99 -15.56 23.58
C PRO A 214 -32.84 -14.48 22.91
N LYS A 215 -33.08 -14.58 21.57
CA LYS A 215 -33.87 -13.63 20.75
C LYS A 215 -33.39 -12.19 20.87
N LEU A 216 -32.06 -11.99 20.93
CA LEU A 216 -31.46 -10.66 20.99
C LEU A 216 -31.56 -9.96 19.64
N ASP A 217 -31.63 -8.62 19.69
CA ASP A 217 -31.45 -7.81 18.47
C ASP A 217 -30.03 -7.96 17.95
N VAL A 218 -29.90 -8.48 16.72
CA VAL A 218 -28.60 -8.70 16.05
C VAL A 218 -27.84 -7.38 15.85
N THR A 219 -28.53 -6.25 15.73
CA THR A 219 -27.89 -4.94 15.51
C THR A 219 -27.29 -4.35 16.80
N SER A 220 -27.78 -4.76 17.96
CA SER A 220 -27.33 -4.29 19.27
C SER A 220 -27.44 -5.39 20.36
N PRO A 221 -26.75 -6.54 20.18
CA PRO A 221 -26.98 -7.74 20.97
C PRO A 221 -26.58 -7.59 22.46
N PHE A 222 -25.73 -6.60 22.77
CA PHE A 222 -25.22 -6.34 24.11
C PHE A 222 -25.78 -5.04 24.72
N ASN A 223 -26.96 -4.61 24.27
CA ASN A 223 -27.66 -3.54 24.96
C ASN A 223 -27.96 -3.96 26.41
N ARG A 224 -27.70 -3.06 27.37
CA ARG A 224 -27.72 -3.35 28.79
C ARG A 224 -29.06 -3.95 29.24
N ASP A 225 -30.17 -3.36 28.82
CA ASP A 225 -31.50 -3.77 29.19
C ASP A 225 -31.88 -5.17 28.67
N ALA A 226 -31.43 -5.52 27.46
CA ALA A 226 -31.68 -6.82 26.86
C ALA A 226 -30.79 -7.92 27.46
N SER A 227 -29.55 -7.61 27.80
CA SER A 227 -28.61 -8.59 28.36
C SER A 227 -28.87 -8.93 29.81
N GLU A 228 -29.45 -8.03 30.62
CA GLU A 228 -29.80 -8.26 32.01
C GLU A 228 -31.05 -9.17 32.18
N GLN A 229 -31.86 -9.31 31.12
CA GLN A 229 -33.08 -10.15 31.14
C GLN A 229 -32.83 -11.61 30.74
N ILE A 230 -31.62 -11.97 30.35
CA ILE A 230 -31.30 -13.33 29.91
C ILE A 230 -31.01 -14.21 31.12
N GLU A 231 -31.71 -15.32 31.20
CA GLU A 231 -31.49 -16.32 32.24
C GLU A 231 -30.10 -16.94 32.18
N ASP A 232 -29.42 -17.08 33.31
CA ASP A 232 -28.11 -17.69 33.39
C ASP A 232 -28.08 -19.14 32.91
N SER A 233 -29.22 -19.83 33.03
CA SER A 233 -29.42 -21.22 32.60
C SER A 233 -29.12 -21.46 31.11
N ILE A 234 -29.36 -20.47 30.26
CA ILE A 234 -29.08 -20.59 28.80
C ILE A 234 -27.73 -20.00 28.39
N ARG A 235 -27.04 -19.30 29.28
CA ARG A 235 -25.70 -18.76 29.00
C ARG A 235 -24.66 -19.86 29.02
N VAL A 236 -23.78 -19.88 28.00
CA VAL A 236 -22.64 -20.81 27.95
C VAL A 236 -21.36 -20.06 28.33
N ASN A 237 -21.05 -19.02 27.60
CA ASN A 237 -19.89 -18.16 27.88
C ASN A 237 -20.10 -16.73 27.37
N ASP A 238 -19.37 -15.80 27.97
CA ASP A 238 -19.21 -14.41 27.52
C ASP A 238 -17.70 -14.14 27.43
N ILE A 239 -17.25 -13.66 26.28
CA ILE A 239 -15.86 -13.35 25.99
C ILE A 239 -15.78 -11.86 25.72
N CYS A 240 -14.96 -11.15 26.50
CA CYS A 240 -14.55 -9.78 26.22
C CYS A 240 -13.06 -9.76 25.89
N MET A 241 -12.71 -9.22 24.76
CA MET A 241 -11.32 -9.13 24.31
C MET A 241 -11.02 -7.73 23.85
N THR A 242 -9.89 -7.19 24.30
CA THR A 242 -9.28 -5.98 23.74
C THR A 242 -7.89 -6.32 23.25
N SER A 243 -7.55 -5.85 22.09
CA SER A 243 -6.21 -6.04 21.53
C SER A 243 -5.68 -4.76 20.91
N ARG A 244 -4.38 -4.57 21.04
CA ARG A 244 -3.65 -3.52 20.36
C ARG A 244 -2.43 -4.11 19.69
N SER A 245 -2.33 -3.92 18.39
CA SER A 245 -1.12 -4.30 17.65
C SER A 245 -0.50 -3.10 16.96
N SER A 246 0.82 -3.13 16.85
CA SER A 246 1.60 -2.15 16.11
C SER A 246 2.65 -2.86 15.30
N SER A 247 2.61 -2.66 14.00
CA SER A 247 3.62 -3.15 13.06
C SER A 247 4.39 -2.00 12.44
N ILE A 248 5.70 -2.14 12.36
CA ILE A 248 6.57 -1.23 11.62
C ILE A 248 7.41 -2.09 10.69
N ASN A 249 7.37 -1.80 9.39
CA ASN A 249 8.26 -2.39 8.40
C ASN A 249 8.95 -1.29 7.60
N ARG A 250 10.26 -1.41 7.40
CA ARG A 250 11.09 -0.48 6.63
C ARG A 250 11.94 -1.27 5.66
N LEU A 251 11.86 -0.90 4.40
CA LEU A 251 12.66 -1.46 3.32
C LEU A 251 13.53 -0.35 2.72
N TYR A 252 14.82 -0.61 2.70
CA TYR A 252 15.82 0.23 2.03
C TYR A 252 16.41 -0.56 0.87
N SER A 253 16.54 0.06 -0.28
CA SER A 253 17.23 -0.54 -1.42
C SER A 253 18.07 0.51 -2.12
N ILE A 254 19.28 0.14 -2.50
CA ILE A 254 20.14 0.92 -3.39
C ILE A 254 20.75 -0.02 -4.43
N GLY A 255 20.76 0.42 -5.67
CA GLY A 255 21.32 -0.34 -6.78
C GLY A 255 22.11 0.55 -7.73
N ALA A 256 23.10 -0.03 -8.36
CA ALA A 256 23.86 0.57 -9.44
C ALA A 256 24.12 -0.45 -10.54
N ASP A 257 23.84 -0.06 -11.78
CA ASP A 257 24.07 -0.85 -12.97
C ASP A 257 24.96 -0.05 -13.92
N ILE A 258 26.16 -0.53 -14.19
CA ILE A 258 27.05 0.05 -15.21
C ILE A 258 27.13 -0.88 -16.40
N THR A 259 26.88 -0.36 -17.58
CA THR A 259 26.99 -1.11 -18.84
C THR A 259 27.94 -0.41 -19.78
N ARG A 260 28.94 -1.14 -20.27
CA ARG A 260 29.91 -0.67 -21.25
C ARG A 260 29.82 -1.45 -22.54
N ARG A 261 29.63 -0.74 -23.66
CA ARG A 261 29.70 -1.31 -24.99
C ARG A 261 31.19 -1.47 -25.39
N LEU A 262 31.59 -2.70 -25.67
CA LEU A 262 33.00 -3.04 -25.95
C LEU A 262 33.35 -2.84 -27.43
N ASN A 263 32.39 -3.05 -28.33
CA ASN A 263 32.60 -2.90 -29.78
C ASN A 263 31.36 -2.38 -30.53
N ALA A 264 31.51 -2.03 -31.77
CA ALA A 264 30.42 -1.56 -32.63
C ALA A 264 29.42 -2.66 -33.01
N LYS A 265 29.76 -3.95 -32.83
CA LYS A 265 28.88 -5.10 -33.10
C LYS A 265 27.86 -5.37 -32.01
N GLY A 266 27.88 -4.59 -30.90
CA GLY A 266 26.92 -4.70 -29.82
C GLY A 266 27.37 -5.60 -28.65
N THR A 267 28.63 -6.07 -28.64
CA THR A 267 29.17 -6.75 -27.45
C THR A 267 29.24 -5.75 -26.30
N SER A 268 28.68 -6.11 -25.15
CA SER A 268 28.65 -5.25 -23.96
C SER A 268 28.91 -6.03 -22.69
N LEU A 269 29.51 -5.36 -21.73
CA LEU A 269 29.73 -5.86 -20.38
C LEU A 269 28.89 -5.03 -19.40
N GLY A 270 28.08 -5.70 -18.58
CA GLY A 270 27.28 -5.11 -17.54
C GLY A 270 27.73 -5.60 -16.16
N LEU A 271 27.76 -4.69 -15.19
CA LEU A 271 27.96 -4.98 -13.77
C LEU A 271 26.77 -4.41 -13.02
N THR A 272 26.12 -5.25 -12.23
CA THR A 272 25.01 -4.87 -11.35
C THR A 272 25.41 -5.11 -9.91
N VAL A 273 25.18 -4.10 -9.06
CA VAL A 273 25.33 -4.20 -7.60
C VAL A 273 24.04 -3.72 -6.98
N GLN A 274 23.44 -4.54 -6.13
CA GLN A 274 22.22 -4.17 -5.39
C GLN A 274 22.36 -4.57 -3.93
N TYR A 275 22.03 -3.65 -3.05
CA TYR A 275 21.85 -3.88 -1.62
C TYR A 275 20.42 -3.58 -1.22
N SER A 276 19.83 -4.46 -0.41
CA SER A 276 18.55 -4.19 0.23
C SER A 276 18.56 -4.66 1.67
N GLU A 277 17.89 -3.90 2.52
CA GLU A 277 17.69 -4.24 3.93
C GLU A 277 16.23 -3.99 4.31
N GLU A 278 15.61 -5.02 4.84
CA GLU A 278 14.30 -4.97 5.46
C GLU A 278 14.45 -5.08 6.98
N ARG A 279 13.78 -4.18 7.70
CA ARG A 279 13.68 -4.19 9.15
C ARG A 279 12.24 -4.05 9.56
N GLY A 280 11.76 -5.00 10.34
CA GLY A 280 10.42 -4.98 10.86
C GLY A 280 10.38 -5.25 12.36
N ASN A 281 9.30 -4.81 12.99
CA ASN A 281 8.95 -5.19 14.33
C ASN A 281 7.43 -5.22 14.47
N ASN A 282 6.92 -6.32 15.00
CA ASN A 282 5.51 -6.53 15.28
C ASN A 282 5.34 -6.65 16.78
N LYS A 283 4.49 -5.81 17.37
CA LYS A 283 4.13 -5.85 18.79
C LYS A 283 2.63 -6.03 18.90
N ALA A 284 2.20 -7.00 19.66
CA ALA A 284 0.80 -7.26 19.93
C ALA A 284 0.58 -7.44 21.42
N PHE A 285 -0.43 -6.77 21.93
CA PHE A 285 -0.94 -6.91 23.28
C PHE A 285 -2.40 -7.32 23.20
N SER A 286 -2.81 -8.33 23.96
CA SER A 286 -4.22 -8.70 24.09
C SER A 286 -4.56 -9.01 25.53
N LEU A 287 -5.73 -8.52 25.93
CA LEU A 287 -6.37 -8.80 27.19
C LEU A 287 -7.72 -9.43 26.90
N SER A 288 -7.99 -10.60 27.45
CA SER A 288 -9.29 -11.24 27.34
C SER A 288 -9.78 -11.77 28.69
N SER A 289 -11.08 -11.68 28.88
CA SER A 289 -11.78 -12.35 29.93
C SER A 289 -12.86 -13.26 29.34
N THR A 290 -12.91 -14.50 29.81
CA THR A 290 -13.97 -15.45 29.44
C THR A 290 -14.69 -15.87 30.70
N THR A 291 -16.00 -15.58 30.79
CA THR A 291 -16.86 -16.05 31.84
C THR A 291 -17.57 -17.30 31.34
N TYR A 292 -17.49 -18.39 32.13
CA TYR A 292 -18.17 -19.66 31.87
C TYR A 292 -19.30 -19.83 32.89
N TYR A 293 -20.52 -19.73 32.44
CA TYR A 293 -21.74 -19.82 33.31
C TYR A 293 -22.08 -21.25 33.68
N GLN A 294 -21.63 -22.23 32.92
CA GLN A 294 -21.89 -23.65 33.17
C GLN A 294 -20.75 -24.34 33.95
N LEU A 295 -19.71 -23.60 34.30
CA LEU A 295 -18.55 -24.08 35.07
C LEU A 295 -18.46 -23.25 36.34
N GLN A 296 -18.67 -23.87 37.48
CA GLN A 296 -18.52 -23.20 38.77
C GLN A 296 -17.09 -23.36 39.31
N ASN A 297 -16.59 -22.31 39.94
CA ASN A 297 -15.34 -22.35 40.68
C ASN A 297 -15.54 -23.02 42.06
N VAL A 298 -14.46 -23.21 42.82
CA VAL A 298 -14.47 -23.85 44.13
C VAL A 298 -15.42 -23.17 45.16
N LYS A 299 -15.79 -21.91 44.92
CA LYS A 299 -16.71 -21.11 45.75
C LYS A 299 -18.16 -21.14 45.26
N GLY A 300 -18.47 -21.93 44.22
CA GLY A 300 -19.81 -22.03 43.65
C GLY A 300 -20.22 -20.86 42.74
N ASN A 301 -19.27 -19.95 42.35
CA ASN A 301 -19.51 -18.87 41.42
C ASN A 301 -19.03 -19.28 40.00
N ASP A 302 -19.46 -18.55 38.99
CA ASP A 302 -19.00 -18.72 37.59
C ASP A 302 -17.49 -18.70 37.50
N SER A 303 -16.94 -19.56 36.64
CA SER A 303 -15.51 -19.57 36.35
C SER A 303 -15.13 -18.46 35.39
N ILE A 304 -14.17 -17.62 35.79
CA ILE A 304 -13.66 -16.55 34.95
C ILE A 304 -12.20 -16.83 34.62
N LEU A 305 -11.88 -16.90 33.32
CA LEU A 305 -10.51 -17.03 32.82
C LEU A 305 -10.02 -15.68 32.30
N TYR A 306 -9.00 -15.15 32.93
CA TYR A 306 -8.29 -13.96 32.43
C TYR A 306 -7.04 -14.39 31.68
N ARG A 307 -6.83 -13.78 30.52
CA ARG A 307 -5.62 -13.97 29.73
C ARG A 307 -5.06 -12.62 29.33
N ASN A 308 -3.79 -12.41 29.66
CA ASN A 308 -3.01 -11.24 29.28
C ASN A 308 -1.80 -11.74 28.48
N GLN A 309 -1.67 -11.30 27.24
CA GLN A 309 -0.63 -11.77 26.33
C GLN A 309 0.06 -10.61 25.67
N TYR A 310 1.39 -10.69 25.64
CA TYR A 310 2.24 -9.80 24.87
C TYR A 310 3.11 -10.62 23.93
N GLN A 311 3.21 -10.18 22.69
CA GLN A 311 4.05 -10.76 21.68
C GLN A 311 4.87 -9.66 21.01
N GLU A 312 6.15 -9.93 20.79
CA GLU A 312 7.04 -9.09 19.99
C GLU A 312 7.81 -9.97 19.02
N SER A 313 7.84 -9.56 17.75
CA SER A 313 8.46 -10.30 16.66
C SER A 313 9.30 -9.36 15.81
N PRO A 314 10.55 -9.09 16.18
CA PRO A 314 11.46 -8.34 15.32
C PRO A 314 11.93 -9.21 14.15
N ASN A 315 12.06 -8.59 12.98
CA ASN A 315 12.65 -9.22 11.81
C ASN A 315 13.71 -8.31 11.17
N ARG A 316 14.71 -8.90 10.57
CA ARG A 316 15.73 -8.21 9.78
C ARG A 316 16.21 -9.10 8.67
N ASN A 317 16.15 -8.59 7.46
CA ASN A 317 16.60 -9.28 6.26
C ASN A 317 17.58 -8.39 5.51
N ARG A 318 18.69 -8.96 5.04
CA ARG A 318 19.66 -8.24 4.21
C ARG A 318 19.97 -9.06 2.97
N THR A 319 19.98 -8.40 1.83
CA THR A 319 20.29 -9.04 0.56
C THR A 319 21.31 -8.19 -0.18
N ILE A 320 22.37 -8.85 -0.64
CA ILE A 320 23.33 -8.27 -1.58
C ILE A 320 23.27 -9.10 -2.86
N LYS A 321 23.08 -8.44 -3.99
CA LYS A 321 23.11 -9.06 -5.31
C LYS A 321 24.24 -8.46 -6.11
N LEU A 322 25.07 -9.33 -6.68
CA LEU A 322 26.12 -8.98 -7.61
C LEU A 322 25.84 -9.72 -8.92
N GLY A 323 25.86 -9.02 -10.03
CA GLY A 323 25.64 -9.59 -11.35
C GLY A 323 26.68 -9.11 -12.34
N LEU A 324 27.22 -10.03 -13.15
CA LEU A 324 28.06 -9.74 -14.28
C LEU A 324 27.37 -10.30 -15.51
N ILE A 325 27.14 -9.46 -16.52
CA ILE A 325 26.43 -9.79 -17.75
C ILE A 325 27.34 -9.48 -18.93
N LEU A 326 27.70 -10.52 -19.68
CA LEU A 326 28.35 -10.37 -20.99
C LEU A 326 27.31 -10.61 -22.08
N THR A 327 27.04 -9.60 -22.89
CA THR A 327 26.16 -9.72 -24.04
C THR A 327 27.01 -9.76 -25.31
N GLN A 328 26.83 -10.82 -26.12
CA GLN A 328 27.54 -10.97 -27.39
C GLN A 328 26.57 -11.34 -28.51
N ILE A 329 26.59 -10.60 -29.61
CA ILE A 329 25.80 -10.94 -30.78
C ILE A 329 26.64 -11.92 -31.63
N LEU A 330 26.20 -13.18 -31.66
CA LEU A 330 26.91 -14.27 -32.36
C LEU A 330 26.65 -14.27 -33.88
N ARG A 331 25.48 -13.81 -34.32
CA ARG A 331 25.12 -13.68 -35.74
C ARG A 331 24.03 -12.65 -35.98
N LYS A 332 24.17 -11.85 -37.04
CA LYS A 332 23.20 -10.82 -37.44
C LYS A 332 21.88 -11.38 -38.04
N ASN A 333 21.83 -12.65 -38.43
CA ASN A 333 20.76 -13.26 -39.23
C ASN A 333 20.07 -14.50 -38.62
N LEU A 334 20.26 -14.81 -37.35
CA LEU A 334 19.40 -15.77 -36.68
C LEU A 334 18.16 -15.05 -36.15
N ARG A 335 17.11 -15.00 -36.97
CA ARG A 335 15.75 -14.80 -36.48
C ARG A 335 15.33 -16.12 -35.84
N ALA A 336 15.14 -16.13 -34.53
CA ALA A 336 14.41 -17.17 -33.86
C ALA A 336 12.91 -16.89 -33.97
#